data_d8351b7c40ba51df5cfb4cf9b607fec9
#
_entry.id   d8351b7c40ba51df5cfb4cf9b607fec9
#
_cell.length_a   1.000
_cell.length_b   1.000
_cell.length_c   1.000
_cell.angle_alpha   90.00
_cell.angle_beta   90.00
_cell.angle_gamma   90.00
#
_symmetry.space_group_name_H-M   'P 1'
#
loop_
_entity.id
_entity.type
_entity.pdbx_description
1 polymer ?
#
loop_
_entity_poly.entity_id
_entity_poly.type
_entity_poly.pdbx_seq_one_letter_code
_entity_poly.pdbx_strand_id
1 'polypeptide(L)'
;MTDIFNAIWEKQSVPEDWTKGTIIRIPKKGNLADCNNWRGITLLSIPGKVFCKILLNRLSNDVDERLRSEQAGFRKDRSCPEQIVTLRNIIEQSLEFNTELHMNFLDFKKAFDSVHRDSLWKMLHLYGIPDHYIAIIKSLYANSQCCIRTENGNTEYFDIISGVRQGCIISPLLFLIVIDYILKTCLNKAEFGIAWNETRLTDLDFADDIVLFAEKRDVLQRMTNDVQASAEKIGLQLNSDKTKAMVINAKSAITTTMVIDGGNSEETVRQFTYLGSVVTEKGDAETDINCRIGKASAVFQRLHKIWKSTNINMATKIKLYMALVVALLTYASETWKQTEKTMHRLDVFHHRCLRKILKIKWQDHVSNQELLQRAGQREMRDIIQDRRLRFVGHLYRRPLSCPARTALNWVPRHGRRGRGRPRMTWRRTIKRDVEQMNLGEMSVEDAAQDRSRWRSLVARCSSGTGGTKC
;
A
#
# COMPACT_ATOMS: atom_id res chain seq x y z
N MET A 1 -19.26 17.32 -26.91
CA MET A 1 -18.04 16.64 -26.38
C MET A 1 -17.55 15.56 -27.32
N THR A 2 -18.42 14.73 -27.86
CA THR A 2 -18.04 13.66 -28.81
C THR A 2 -17.26 14.22 -30.01
N ASP A 3 -17.74 15.32 -30.61
CA ASP A 3 -17.09 15.94 -31.78
C ASP A 3 -15.67 16.44 -31.47
N ILE A 4 -15.48 17.03 -30.27
CA ILE A 4 -14.15 17.45 -29.79
C ILE A 4 -13.23 16.24 -29.64
N PHE A 5 -13.72 15.14 -29.05
CA PHE A 5 -12.91 13.92 -28.85
C PHE A 5 -12.56 13.26 -30.18
N ASN A 6 -13.49 13.24 -31.15
CA ASN A 6 -13.22 12.74 -32.50
C ASN A 6 -12.18 13.62 -33.23
N ALA A 7 -12.31 14.93 -33.13
CA ALA A 7 -11.34 15.85 -33.71
C ALA A 7 -9.94 15.70 -33.08
N ILE A 8 -9.85 15.49 -31.76
CA ILE A 8 -8.56 15.18 -31.09
C ILE A 8 -8.01 13.86 -31.59
N TRP A 9 -8.87 12.85 -31.75
CA TRP A 9 -8.46 11.54 -32.25
C TRP A 9 -7.90 11.67 -33.67
N GLU A 10 -8.59 12.32 -34.59
CA GLU A 10 -8.15 12.51 -35.97
C GLU A 10 -6.89 13.36 -36.10
N LYS A 11 -6.83 14.48 -35.39
CA LYS A 11 -5.72 15.45 -35.46
C LYS A 11 -4.53 15.11 -34.57
N GLN A 12 -4.65 14.14 -33.67
CA GLN A 12 -3.67 13.76 -32.66
C GLN A 12 -3.18 14.95 -31.81
N SER A 13 -4.04 15.94 -31.62
CA SER A 13 -3.72 17.19 -30.92
C SER A 13 -4.87 17.61 -30.01
N VAL A 14 -4.53 17.96 -28.76
CA VAL A 14 -5.50 18.46 -27.78
C VAL A 14 -5.61 19.97 -27.82
N PRO A 15 -6.76 20.55 -27.38
CA PRO A 15 -6.90 22.00 -27.21
C PRO A 15 -5.83 22.56 -26.26
N GLU A 16 -5.31 23.74 -26.54
CA GLU A 16 -4.27 24.41 -25.75
C GLU A 16 -4.66 24.56 -24.27
N ASP A 17 -5.93 24.87 -23.97
CA ASP A 17 -6.42 25.00 -22.60
C ASP A 17 -6.26 23.70 -21.76
N TRP A 18 -6.12 22.54 -22.42
CA TRP A 18 -5.91 21.28 -21.71
C TRP A 18 -4.45 21.06 -21.31
N THR A 19 -3.53 21.83 -21.89
CA THR A 19 -2.12 21.81 -21.53
C THR A 19 -1.83 22.69 -20.32
N LYS A 20 -2.74 23.61 -19.96
CA LYS A 20 -2.65 24.52 -18.81
C LYS A 20 -3.25 23.90 -17.55
N GLY A 21 -2.65 24.18 -16.40
CA GLY A 21 -3.12 23.66 -15.11
C GLY A 21 -2.99 24.66 -13.96
N THR A 22 -3.78 24.49 -12.93
CA THR A 22 -3.66 25.27 -11.69
C THR A 22 -3.20 24.35 -10.56
N ILE A 23 -2.05 24.64 -9.95
CA ILE A 23 -1.50 23.86 -8.83
C ILE A 23 -2.13 24.34 -7.53
N ILE A 24 -2.71 23.40 -6.78
CA ILE A 24 -3.14 23.60 -5.39
C ILE A 24 -2.08 23.01 -4.47
N ARG A 25 -1.67 23.78 -3.47
CA ARG A 25 -0.69 23.38 -2.48
C ARG A 25 -1.36 22.62 -1.34
N ILE A 26 -0.91 21.38 -1.06
CA ILE A 26 -1.31 20.59 0.10
C ILE A 26 -0.12 20.49 1.05
N PRO A 27 -0.27 20.89 2.33
CA PRO A 27 0.82 20.83 3.29
C PRO A 27 1.20 19.39 3.62
N LYS A 28 2.49 19.09 3.62
CA LYS A 28 3.09 17.88 4.21
C LYS A 28 3.43 18.15 5.69
N LYS A 29 3.93 17.12 6.36
CA LYS A 29 4.52 17.29 7.70
C LYS A 29 5.84 18.05 7.59
N GLY A 30 6.13 18.91 8.58
CA GLY A 30 7.37 19.66 8.68
C GLY A 30 7.16 21.17 8.69
N ASN A 31 8.25 21.93 8.52
CA ASN A 31 8.20 23.39 8.46
C ASN A 31 7.60 23.84 7.12
N LEU A 32 6.46 24.50 7.15
CA LEU A 32 5.74 24.98 5.96
C LEU A 32 6.42 26.18 5.25
N ALA A 33 7.46 26.76 5.86
CA ALA A 33 8.32 27.74 5.17
C ALA A 33 9.21 27.08 4.09
N ASP A 34 9.46 25.77 4.20
CA ASP A 34 10.18 25.01 3.20
C ASP A 34 9.21 24.53 2.10
N CYS A 35 9.49 24.92 0.84
CA CYS A 35 8.71 24.51 -0.34
C CYS A 35 8.68 22.98 -0.54
N ASN A 36 9.67 22.22 -0.06
CA ASN A 36 9.70 20.77 -0.13
C ASN A 36 8.62 20.11 0.75
N ASN A 37 8.09 20.82 1.74
CA ASN A 37 7.02 20.37 2.63
C ASN A 37 5.61 20.64 2.07
N TRP A 38 5.52 20.95 0.78
CA TRP A 38 4.27 21.06 0.06
C TRP A 38 4.16 20.00 -1.04
N ARG A 39 2.93 19.54 -1.29
CA ARG A 39 2.59 18.71 -2.45
C ARG A 39 1.73 19.54 -3.38
N GLY A 40 2.16 19.69 -4.63
CA GLY A 40 1.36 20.31 -5.68
C GLY A 40 0.39 19.30 -6.30
N ILE A 41 -0.89 19.61 -6.34
CA ILE A 41 -1.87 18.85 -7.13
C ILE A 41 -2.36 19.75 -8.24
N THR A 42 -2.18 19.33 -9.49
CA THR A 42 -2.59 20.08 -10.66
C THR A 42 -4.07 19.85 -10.97
N LEU A 43 -4.85 20.90 -10.92
CA LEU A 43 -6.21 20.91 -11.42
C LEU A 43 -6.16 21.14 -12.93
N LEU A 44 -6.70 20.18 -13.67
CA LEU A 44 -6.77 20.17 -15.12
C LEU A 44 -8.21 20.33 -15.59
N SER A 45 -8.39 20.69 -16.87
CA SER A 45 -9.66 20.77 -17.56
C SER A 45 -10.53 19.52 -17.34
N ILE A 46 -11.82 19.69 -17.02
CA ILE A 46 -12.75 18.57 -16.81
C ILE A 46 -12.92 17.75 -18.09
N PRO A 47 -13.19 18.34 -19.29
CA PRO A 47 -13.23 17.56 -20.53
C PRO A 47 -11.91 16.81 -20.80
N GLY A 48 -10.76 17.41 -20.53
CA GLY A 48 -9.46 16.76 -20.62
C GLY A 48 -9.33 15.55 -19.69
N LYS A 49 -9.86 15.63 -18.47
CA LYS A 49 -9.91 14.48 -17.55
C LYS A 49 -10.79 13.35 -18.06
N VAL A 50 -11.97 13.66 -18.64
CA VAL A 50 -12.85 12.66 -19.24
C VAL A 50 -12.16 11.96 -20.40
N PHE A 51 -11.50 12.71 -21.27
CA PHE A 51 -10.73 12.17 -22.39
C PHE A 51 -9.57 11.27 -21.90
N CYS A 52 -8.78 11.73 -20.93
CA CYS A 52 -7.73 10.92 -20.30
C CYS A 52 -8.30 9.62 -19.67
N LYS A 53 -9.53 9.66 -19.14
CA LYS A 53 -10.19 8.44 -18.62
C LYS A 53 -10.55 7.46 -19.73
N ILE A 54 -10.97 7.95 -20.89
CA ILE A 54 -11.21 7.09 -22.06
C ILE A 54 -9.91 6.44 -22.53
N LEU A 55 -8.82 7.21 -22.66
CA LEU A 55 -7.50 6.67 -23.01
C LEU A 55 -7.04 5.61 -21.99
N LEU A 56 -7.15 5.92 -20.69
CA LEU A 56 -6.79 4.97 -19.62
C LEU A 56 -7.59 3.67 -19.72
N ASN A 57 -8.91 3.75 -19.95
CA ASN A 57 -9.74 2.55 -20.04
C ASN A 57 -9.38 1.67 -21.24
N ARG A 58 -8.92 2.27 -22.33
CA ARG A 58 -8.50 1.54 -23.55
C ARG A 58 -7.12 0.90 -23.39
N LEU A 59 -6.19 1.55 -22.68
CA LEU A 59 -4.79 1.11 -22.56
C LEU A 59 -4.53 0.23 -21.33
N SER A 60 -5.35 0.35 -20.27
CA SER A 60 -5.03 -0.23 -18.97
C SER A 60 -4.91 -1.75 -18.96
N ASN A 61 -5.74 -2.47 -19.72
CA ASN A 61 -5.68 -3.94 -19.74
C ASN A 61 -4.42 -4.45 -20.45
N ASP A 62 -4.14 -3.92 -21.64
CA ASP A 62 -2.97 -4.33 -22.44
C ASP A 62 -1.66 -4.00 -21.74
N VAL A 63 -1.59 -2.86 -21.05
CA VAL A 63 -0.44 -2.49 -20.24
C VAL A 63 -0.34 -3.38 -19.00
N ASP A 64 -1.47 -3.67 -18.31
CA ASP A 64 -1.48 -4.48 -17.09
C ASP A 64 -0.92 -5.90 -17.32
N GLU A 65 -1.17 -6.50 -18.48
CA GLU A 65 -0.62 -7.82 -18.87
C GLU A 65 0.90 -7.81 -19.05
N ARG A 66 1.50 -6.66 -19.34
CA ARG A 66 2.94 -6.49 -19.58
C ARG A 66 3.73 -6.07 -18.35
N LEU A 67 3.03 -5.52 -17.35
CA LEU A 67 3.63 -5.15 -16.08
C LEU A 67 3.99 -6.39 -15.27
N ARG A 68 5.12 -6.32 -14.57
CA ARG A 68 5.56 -7.37 -13.66
C ARG A 68 4.52 -7.65 -12.56
N SER A 69 4.52 -8.86 -12.04
CA SER A 69 3.59 -9.29 -11.00
C SER A 69 3.86 -8.63 -9.64
N GLU A 70 5.07 -8.18 -9.40
CA GLU A 70 5.56 -7.51 -8.20
C GLU A 70 4.96 -6.12 -8.03
N GLN A 71 4.69 -5.41 -9.14
CA GLN A 71 4.06 -4.09 -9.12
C GLN A 71 2.57 -4.19 -8.80
N ALA A 72 2.13 -3.50 -7.73
CA ALA A 72 0.73 -3.48 -7.31
C ALA A 72 0.10 -2.07 -7.32
N GLY A 73 0.90 -1.01 -7.50
CA GLY A 73 0.42 0.37 -7.49
C GLY A 73 -0.55 0.67 -8.62
N PHE A 74 -1.64 1.38 -8.36
CA PHE A 74 -2.62 1.86 -9.34
C PHE A 74 -3.22 0.78 -10.28
N ARG A 75 -3.03 -0.51 -9.99
CA ARG A 75 -3.54 -1.63 -10.77
C ARG A 75 -4.87 -2.12 -10.22
N LYS A 76 -5.76 -2.56 -11.12
CA LYS A 76 -7.04 -3.14 -10.75
C LYS A 76 -6.85 -4.43 -9.93
N ASP A 77 -7.67 -4.59 -8.90
CA ASP A 77 -7.66 -5.76 -8.01
C ASP A 77 -6.34 -5.99 -7.26
N ARG A 78 -5.42 -5.01 -7.22
CA ARG A 78 -4.23 -4.99 -6.37
C ARG A 78 -4.42 -4.01 -5.21
N SER A 79 -3.76 -4.28 -4.09
CA SER A 79 -3.95 -3.44 -2.89
C SER A 79 -2.71 -3.35 -2.00
N CYS A 80 -2.60 -2.25 -1.22
CA CYS A 80 -1.56 -2.13 -0.20
C CYS A 80 -1.53 -3.32 0.78
N PRO A 81 -2.67 -3.86 1.29
CA PRO A 81 -2.64 -5.05 2.15
C PRO A 81 -2.00 -6.29 1.53
N GLU A 82 -2.10 -6.49 0.20
CA GLU A 82 -1.40 -7.59 -0.48
C GLU A 82 0.12 -7.47 -0.35
N GLN A 83 0.67 -6.29 -0.59
CA GLN A 83 2.11 -6.04 -0.44
C GLN A 83 2.55 -6.13 1.02
N ILE A 84 1.77 -5.55 1.94
CA ILE A 84 2.07 -5.59 3.38
C ILE A 84 2.06 -7.03 3.90
N VAL A 85 1.08 -7.87 3.54
CA VAL A 85 1.01 -9.26 4.01
C VAL A 85 2.13 -10.10 3.40
N THR A 86 2.50 -9.86 2.15
CA THR A 86 3.62 -10.53 1.49
C THR A 86 4.92 -10.24 2.25
N LEU A 87 5.21 -8.96 2.48
CA LEU A 87 6.40 -8.53 3.23
C LEU A 87 6.40 -9.11 4.66
N ARG A 88 5.28 -9.04 5.39
CA ARG A 88 5.17 -9.62 6.74
C ARG A 88 5.38 -11.12 6.76
N ASN A 89 4.84 -11.86 5.79
CA ASN A 89 5.04 -13.31 5.70
C ASN A 89 6.50 -13.65 5.39
N ILE A 90 7.17 -12.91 4.49
CA ILE A 90 8.60 -13.09 4.21
C ILE A 90 9.41 -12.91 5.50
N ILE A 91 9.19 -11.82 6.25
CA ILE A 91 9.87 -11.56 7.52
C ILE A 91 9.56 -12.65 8.55
N GLU A 92 8.30 -13.02 8.74
CA GLU A 92 7.89 -14.06 9.72
C GLU A 92 8.49 -15.43 9.40
N GLN A 93 8.55 -15.82 8.11
CA GLN A 93 9.14 -17.10 7.71
C GLN A 93 10.68 -17.05 7.82
N SER A 94 11.32 -15.95 7.46
CA SER A 94 12.78 -15.80 7.67
C SER A 94 13.14 -15.92 9.15
N LEU A 95 12.35 -15.32 10.05
CA LEU A 95 12.52 -15.47 11.50
C LEU A 95 12.24 -16.90 12.00
N GLU A 96 11.23 -17.57 11.47
CA GLU A 96 10.85 -18.93 11.90
C GLU A 96 11.91 -19.97 11.47
N PHE A 97 12.47 -19.82 10.27
CA PHE A 97 13.49 -20.74 9.73
C PHE A 97 14.94 -20.29 10.01
N ASN A 98 15.10 -19.20 10.76
CA ASN A 98 16.42 -18.65 11.11
C ASN A 98 17.28 -18.37 9.87
N THR A 99 16.68 -17.83 8.81
CA THR A 99 17.38 -17.42 7.59
C THR A 99 17.67 -15.93 7.61
N GLU A 100 18.83 -15.56 7.11
CA GLU A 100 19.19 -14.14 6.93
C GLU A 100 18.41 -13.55 5.76
N LEU A 101 17.91 -12.31 5.94
CA LEU A 101 17.18 -11.57 4.92
C LEU A 101 17.61 -10.10 4.98
N HIS A 102 18.05 -9.60 3.85
CA HIS A 102 18.38 -8.19 3.66
C HIS A 102 17.29 -7.51 2.81
N MET A 103 16.83 -6.34 3.26
CA MET A 103 15.80 -5.55 2.61
C MET A 103 16.25 -4.11 2.48
N ASN A 104 15.91 -3.47 1.36
CA ASN A 104 16.12 -2.05 1.13
C ASN A 104 14.82 -1.38 0.68
N PHE A 105 14.36 -0.40 1.45
CA PHE A 105 13.19 0.42 1.16
C PHE A 105 13.64 1.67 0.41
N LEU A 106 13.38 1.70 -0.90
CA LEU A 106 13.79 2.80 -1.77
C LEU A 106 12.74 3.91 -1.81
N ASP A 107 13.18 5.15 -1.76
CA ASP A 107 12.37 6.36 -1.99
C ASP A 107 13.01 7.19 -3.10
N PHE A 108 12.21 7.77 -4.00
CA PHE A 108 12.70 8.66 -5.06
C PHE A 108 12.43 10.12 -4.71
N LYS A 109 13.36 11.01 -5.10
CA LYS A 109 13.18 12.46 -4.99
C LYS A 109 12.17 12.93 -6.02
N LYS A 110 11.00 13.43 -5.58
CA LYS A 110 9.96 14.02 -6.47
C LYS A 110 9.65 13.16 -7.70
N ALA A 111 9.47 11.85 -7.51
CA ALA A 111 9.40 10.85 -8.58
C ALA A 111 8.52 11.25 -9.77
N PHE A 112 7.27 11.70 -9.53
CA PHE A 112 6.35 12.13 -10.59
C PHE A 112 6.85 13.35 -11.37
N ASP A 113 7.54 14.28 -10.71
CA ASP A 113 7.97 15.54 -11.32
C ASP A 113 9.30 15.41 -12.07
N SER A 114 10.04 14.30 -11.86
CA SER A 114 11.41 14.11 -12.35
C SER A 114 11.54 13.28 -13.62
N VAL A 115 10.49 12.55 -14.02
CA VAL A 115 10.52 11.67 -15.20
C VAL A 115 10.93 12.42 -16.46
N HIS A 116 11.97 11.94 -17.16
CA HIS A 116 12.39 12.48 -18.45
C HIS A 116 11.41 12.06 -19.55
N ARG A 117 10.74 13.03 -20.19
CA ARG A 117 9.63 12.78 -21.12
C ARG A 117 10.04 12.02 -22.38
N ASP A 118 11.20 12.32 -22.96
CA ASP A 118 11.63 11.60 -24.17
C ASP A 118 11.93 10.14 -23.90
N SER A 119 12.45 9.83 -22.71
CA SER A 119 12.61 8.45 -22.26
C SER A 119 11.24 7.77 -22.04
N LEU A 120 10.27 8.47 -21.44
CA LEU A 120 8.90 7.99 -21.28
C LEU A 120 8.28 7.59 -22.64
N TRP A 121 8.40 8.45 -23.68
CA TRP A 121 7.83 8.15 -24.99
C TRP A 121 8.42 6.87 -25.62
N LYS A 122 9.72 6.64 -25.47
CA LYS A 122 10.38 5.41 -25.91
C LYS A 122 9.85 4.20 -25.15
N MET A 123 9.63 4.32 -23.84
CA MET A 123 9.09 3.22 -23.03
C MET A 123 7.65 2.88 -23.43
N LEU A 124 6.81 3.86 -23.76
CA LEU A 124 5.45 3.60 -24.24
C LEU A 124 5.46 2.71 -25.49
N HIS A 125 6.37 2.95 -26.45
CA HIS A 125 6.57 2.06 -27.61
C HIS A 125 6.98 0.65 -27.19
N LEU A 126 7.93 0.52 -26.25
CA LEU A 126 8.39 -0.79 -25.74
C LEU A 126 7.28 -1.56 -25.03
N TYR A 127 6.33 -0.86 -24.42
CA TYR A 127 5.12 -1.46 -23.83
C TYR A 127 3.99 -1.65 -24.85
N GLY A 128 4.28 -1.47 -26.15
CA GLY A 128 3.37 -1.74 -27.27
C GLY A 128 2.17 -0.82 -27.32
N ILE A 129 2.30 0.41 -26.80
CA ILE A 129 1.28 1.43 -26.98
C ILE A 129 1.37 1.95 -28.41
N PRO A 130 0.27 1.96 -29.20
CA PRO A 130 0.28 2.40 -30.58
C PRO A 130 0.69 3.87 -30.71
N ASP A 131 1.41 4.21 -31.80
CA ASP A 131 1.93 5.57 -32.07
C ASP A 131 0.85 6.64 -32.02
N HIS A 132 -0.35 6.32 -32.47
CA HIS A 132 -1.50 7.21 -32.43
C HIS A 132 -1.84 7.68 -30.99
N TYR A 133 -1.85 6.75 -30.02
CA TYR A 133 -2.04 7.10 -28.60
C TYR A 133 -0.86 7.88 -28.04
N ILE A 134 0.36 7.49 -28.43
CA ILE A 134 1.57 8.19 -27.97
C ILE A 134 1.58 9.64 -28.47
N ALA A 135 1.19 9.90 -29.73
CA ALA A 135 1.08 11.25 -30.28
C ALA A 135 0.06 12.10 -29.50
N ILE A 136 -1.11 11.54 -29.19
CA ILE A 136 -2.13 12.23 -28.38
C ILE A 136 -1.61 12.50 -26.96
N ILE A 137 -0.94 11.52 -26.33
CA ILE A 137 -0.38 11.70 -24.98
C ILE A 137 0.72 12.78 -25.03
N LYS A 138 1.61 12.76 -26.02
CA LYS A 138 2.61 13.82 -26.22
C LYS A 138 1.97 15.20 -26.33
N SER A 139 0.88 15.33 -27.09
CA SER A 139 0.19 16.62 -27.24
C SER A 139 -0.38 17.16 -25.91
N LEU A 140 -0.80 16.29 -24.98
CA LEU A 140 -1.20 16.71 -23.63
C LEU A 140 -0.06 17.36 -22.84
N TYR A 141 1.19 16.97 -23.11
CA TYR A 141 2.39 17.46 -22.43
C TYR A 141 3.15 18.54 -23.19
N ALA A 142 2.80 18.77 -24.45
CA ALA A 142 3.40 19.82 -25.26
C ALA A 142 3.03 21.20 -24.70
N ASN A 143 4.02 22.10 -24.58
CA ASN A 143 3.86 23.47 -24.08
C ASN A 143 3.05 23.53 -22.77
N SER A 144 3.29 22.55 -21.87
CA SER A 144 2.52 22.46 -20.64
C SER A 144 2.91 23.54 -19.65
N GLN A 145 1.91 24.31 -19.19
CA GLN A 145 2.08 25.42 -18.27
C GLN A 145 1.22 25.23 -17.02
N CYS A 146 1.71 25.77 -15.91
CA CYS A 146 0.96 25.80 -14.66
C CYS A 146 1.06 27.16 -13.99
N CYS A 147 0.02 27.55 -13.25
CA CYS A 147 0.05 28.60 -12.25
C CYS A 147 -0.21 28.03 -10.86
N ILE A 148 0.20 28.72 -9.82
CA ILE A 148 -0.04 28.31 -8.42
C ILE A 148 -1.17 29.15 -7.85
N ARG A 149 -2.18 28.50 -7.28
CA ARG A 149 -3.23 29.19 -6.52
C ARG A 149 -2.71 29.61 -5.16
N THR A 150 -2.79 30.91 -4.88
CA THR A 150 -2.44 31.53 -3.61
C THR A 150 -3.67 32.20 -3.00
N GLU A 151 -3.55 32.71 -1.78
CA GLU A 151 -4.62 33.49 -1.12
C GLU A 151 -4.89 34.82 -1.85
N ASN A 152 -3.87 35.38 -2.53
CA ASN A 152 -3.94 36.64 -3.26
C ASN A 152 -4.28 36.46 -4.76
N GLY A 153 -4.68 35.26 -5.18
CA GLY A 153 -4.95 34.93 -6.58
C GLY A 153 -3.97 33.92 -7.18
N ASN A 154 -4.00 33.77 -8.49
CA ASN A 154 -3.09 32.89 -9.20
C ASN A 154 -1.78 33.63 -9.54
N THR A 155 -0.65 32.90 -9.50
CA THR A 155 0.62 33.38 -10.04
C THR A 155 0.55 33.49 -11.56
N GLU A 156 1.57 34.05 -12.18
CA GLU A 156 1.80 33.92 -13.63
C GLU A 156 2.01 32.46 -14.02
N TYR A 157 1.74 32.14 -15.28
CA TYR A 157 1.99 30.80 -15.82
C TYR A 157 3.50 30.59 -16.03
N PHE A 158 3.96 29.40 -15.68
CA PHE A 158 5.33 28.94 -15.92
C PHE A 158 5.33 27.57 -16.60
N ASP A 159 6.37 27.27 -17.35
CA ASP A 159 6.50 26.05 -18.12
C ASP A 159 6.83 24.83 -17.23
N ILE A 160 6.23 23.69 -17.55
CA ILE A 160 6.52 22.40 -16.95
C ILE A 160 7.24 21.53 -18.00
N ILE A 161 8.55 21.44 -17.92
CA ILE A 161 9.41 20.80 -18.92
C ILE A 161 9.66 19.30 -18.67
N SER A 162 9.46 18.80 -17.45
CA SER A 162 9.72 17.42 -17.06
C SER A 162 8.55 16.82 -16.28
N GLY A 163 8.62 15.52 -16.03
CA GLY A 163 7.69 14.80 -15.18
C GLY A 163 6.32 14.51 -15.79
N VAL A 164 5.54 13.77 -15.02
CA VAL A 164 4.11 13.48 -15.27
C VAL A 164 3.25 14.27 -14.29
N ARG A 165 2.09 14.76 -14.74
CA ARG A 165 1.28 15.72 -13.97
C ARG A 165 0.60 15.05 -12.77
N GLN A 166 0.90 15.49 -11.55
CA GLN A 166 0.18 15.07 -10.35
C GLN A 166 -1.25 15.64 -10.38
N GLY A 167 -2.24 14.77 -10.65
CA GLY A 167 -3.65 15.15 -10.81
C GLY A 167 -4.26 14.82 -12.17
N CYS A 168 -3.45 14.36 -13.13
CA CYS A 168 -3.92 13.81 -14.39
C CYS A 168 -4.28 12.32 -14.20
N ILE A 169 -5.38 11.88 -14.83
CA ILE A 169 -5.91 10.51 -14.68
C ILE A 169 -5.01 9.46 -15.33
N ILE A 170 -4.30 9.80 -16.40
CA ILE A 170 -3.39 8.86 -17.10
C ILE A 170 -1.99 8.82 -16.49
N SER A 171 -1.56 9.85 -15.76
CA SER A 171 -0.20 9.94 -15.21
C SER A 171 0.21 8.76 -14.34
N PRO A 172 -0.65 8.17 -13.48
CA PRO A 172 -0.30 6.96 -12.75
C PRO A 172 0.11 5.80 -13.65
N LEU A 173 -0.61 5.55 -14.76
CA LEU A 173 -0.25 4.50 -15.72
C LEU A 173 1.11 4.76 -16.38
N LEU A 174 1.34 6.02 -16.80
CA LEU A 174 2.61 6.41 -17.40
C LEU A 174 3.78 6.21 -16.43
N PHE A 175 3.59 6.58 -15.19
CA PHE A 175 4.58 6.41 -14.13
C PHE A 175 4.85 4.93 -13.81
N LEU A 176 3.82 4.07 -13.79
CA LEU A 176 3.99 2.62 -13.60
C LEU A 176 4.87 2.02 -14.70
N ILE A 177 4.67 2.41 -15.96
CA ILE A 177 5.49 1.93 -17.09
C ILE A 177 6.96 2.31 -16.86
N VAL A 178 7.24 3.52 -16.38
CA VAL A 178 8.61 3.98 -16.09
C VAL A 178 9.26 3.13 -15.00
N ILE A 179 8.60 2.95 -13.86
CA ILE A 179 9.14 2.16 -12.74
C ILE A 179 9.32 0.69 -13.14
N ASP A 180 8.31 0.11 -13.78
CA ASP A 180 8.36 -1.28 -14.22
C ASP A 180 9.50 -1.52 -15.22
N TYR A 181 9.72 -0.59 -16.16
CA TYR A 181 10.84 -0.65 -17.12
C TYR A 181 12.20 -0.63 -16.42
N ILE A 182 12.39 0.30 -15.44
CA ILE A 182 13.63 0.38 -14.66
C ILE A 182 13.91 -0.97 -13.99
N LEU A 183 12.96 -1.47 -13.21
CA LEU A 183 13.16 -2.66 -12.40
C LEU A 183 13.27 -3.93 -13.25
N LYS A 184 12.50 -4.04 -14.32
CA LYS A 184 12.56 -5.14 -15.29
C LYS A 184 13.92 -5.22 -15.98
N THR A 185 14.53 -4.06 -16.25
CA THR A 185 15.82 -3.99 -16.94
C THR A 185 17.00 -4.30 -16.02
N CYS A 186 16.98 -3.80 -14.77
CA CYS A 186 18.13 -3.89 -13.87
C CYS A 186 18.08 -5.09 -12.93
N LEU A 187 16.92 -5.65 -12.60
CA LEU A 187 16.79 -6.73 -11.61
C LEU A 187 16.74 -8.15 -12.23
N ASN A 188 16.83 -8.29 -13.54
CA ASN A 188 16.78 -9.59 -14.23
C ASN A 188 18.15 -10.30 -14.21
N LYS A 189 18.70 -10.61 -13.00
CA LYS A 189 19.92 -11.39 -12.82
C LYS A 189 19.64 -12.58 -11.90
N ALA A 190 20.21 -13.74 -12.24
CA ALA A 190 19.92 -15.01 -11.55
C ALA A 190 20.26 -15.02 -10.05
N GLU A 191 21.25 -14.23 -9.63
CA GLU A 191 21.66 -14.12 -8.24
C GLU A 191 20.83 -13.11 -7.42
N PHE A 192 20.01 -12.29 -8.06
CA PHE A 192 19.22 -11.24 -7.38
C PHE A 192 17.96 -11.81 -6.70
N GLY A 193 17.54 -11.15 -5.62
CA GLY A 193 16.34 -11.51 -4.88
C GLY A 193 16.53 -12.68 -3.90
N ILE A 194 15.42 -13.20 -3.43
CA ILE A 194 15.29 -14.38 -2.57
C ILE A 194 14.68 -15.56 -3.37
N ALA A 195 14.98 -16.79 -2.98
CA ALA A 195 14.36 -17.97 -3.59
C ALA A 195 12.84 -17.93 -3.36
N TRP A 196 12.05 -17.99 -4.46
CA TRP A 196 10.61 -17.85 -4.46
C TRP A 196 9.96 -18.98 -5.28
N ASN A 197 9.74 -20.13 -4.60
CA ASN A 197 9.39 -21.39 -5.28
C ASN A 197 10.41 -21.72 -6.38
N GLU A 198 9.94 -21.84 -7.63
CA GLU A 198 10.78 -22.12 -8.82
C GLU A 198 11.49 -20.86 -9.38
N THR A 199 11.15 -19.67 -8.88
CA THR A 199 11.64 -18.38 -9.36
C THR A 199 12.41 -17.64 -8.28
N ARG A 200 12.67 -16.35 -8.49
CA ARG A 200 13.23 -15.46 -7.48
C ARG A 200 12.33 -14.23 -7.33
N LEU A 201 12.13 -13.77 -6.11
CA LEU A 201 11.47 -12.50 -5.79
C LEU A 201 12.56 -11.46 -5.51
N THR A 202 12.67 -10.47 -6.36
CA THR A 202 13.66 -9.40 -6.26
C THR A 202 13.15 -8.21 -5.47
N ASP A 203 11.85 -7.92 -5.59
CA ASP A 203 11.24 -6.70 -5.10
C ASP A 203 9.74 -6.85 -4.84
N LEU A 204 9.17 -5.86 -4.17
CA LEU A 204 7.74 -5.60 -4.08
C LEU A 204 7.51 -4.12 -4.25
N ASP A 205 6.65 -3.76 -5.22
CA ASP A 205 6.44 -2.36 -5.58
C ASP A 205 4.99 -1.94 -5.39
N PHE A 206 4.80 -0.73 -4.94
CA PHE A 206 3.52 -0.04 -4.99
C PHE A 206 3.75 1.39 -5.50
N ALA A 207 3.73 1.56 -6.81
CA ALA A 207 4.18 2.75 -7.53
C ALA A 207 5.67 3.05 -7.24
N ASP A 208 5.96 4.15 -6.56
CA ASP A 208 7.32 4.58 -6.16
C ASP A 208 7.81 3.98 -4.84
N ASP A 209 6.94 3.36 -4.05
CA ASP A 209 7.31 2.65 -2.81
C ASP A 209 7.84 1.25 -3.14
N ILE A 210 9.15 1.07 -3.19
CA ILE A 210 9.84 -0.15 -3.61
C ILE A 210 10.56 -0.78 -2.42
N VAL A 211 10.47 -2.11 -2.30
CA VAL A 211 11.28 -2.91 -1.36
C VAL A 211 12.08 -3.93 -2.13
N LEU A 212 13.40 -3.85 -2.09
CA LEU A 212 14.30 -4.88 -2.63
C LEU A 212 14.56 -5.96 -1.59
N PHE A 213 14.76 -7.20 -2.06
CA PHE A 213 15.12 -8.36 -1.23
C PHE A 213 16.40 -9.00 -1.69
N ALA A 214 17.22 -9.46 -0.74
CA ALA A 214 18.36 -10.32 -1.04
C ALA A 214 18.69 -11.26 0.14
N GLU A 215 19.31 -12.40 -0.18
CA GLU A 215 19.81 -13.35 0.80
C GLU A 215 21.18 -12.92 1.38
N LYS A 216 21.87 -12.01 0.68
CA LYS A 216 23.21 -11.49 1.06
C LYS A 216 23.26 -9.98 0.88
N ARG A 217 24.05 -9.33 1.73
CA ARG A 217 24.22 -7.89 1.73
C ARG A 217 24.85 -7.34 0.44
N ASP A 218 25.93 -7.99 -0.04
CA ASP A 218 26.63 -7.59 -1.26
C ASP A 218 25.74 -7.66 -2.50
N VAL A 219 24.84 -8.64 -2.53
CA VAL A 219 23.81 -8.76 -3.58
C VAL A 219 22.84 -7.59 -3.51
N LEU A 220 22.34 -7.26 -2.32
CA LEU A 220 21.42 -6.13 -2.14
C LEU A 220 22.06 -4.79 -2.53
N GLN A 221 23.37 -4.60 -2.20
CA GLN A 221 24.12 -3.41 -2.62
C GLN A 221 24.21 -3.31 -4.15
N ARG A 222 24.53 -4.41 -4.84
CA ARG A 222 24.56 -4.42 -6.32
C ARG A 222 23.18 -4.12 -6.92
N MET A 223 22.12 -4.71 -6.37
CA MET A 223 20.75 -4.42 -6.81
C MET A 223 20.43 -2.92 -6.65
N THR A 224 20.77 -2.34 -5.51
CA THR A 224 20.54 -0.90 -5.24
C THR A 224 21.30 -0.02 -6.24
N ASN A 225 22.56 -0.33 -6.51
CA ASN A 225 23.39 0.40 -7.48
C ASN A 225 22.84 0.30 -8.89
N ASP A 226 22.38 -0.89 -9.31
CA ASP A 226 21.80 -1.11 -10.64
C ASP A 226 20.47 -0.33 -10.81
N VAL A 227 19.63 -0.31 -9.75
CA VAL A 227 18.40 0.50 -9.74
C VAL A 227 18.73 1.99 -9.84
N GLN A 228 19.68 2.47 -9.04
CA GLN A 228 20.13 3.87 -9.07
C GLN A 228 20.61 4.27 -10.46
N ALA A 229 21.56 3.53 -11.02
CA ALA A 229 22.14 3.82 -12.33
C ALA A 229 21.10 3.79 -13.47
N SER A 230 20.10 2.91 -13.38
CA SER A 230 19.01 2.81 -14.35
C SER A 230 17.99 3.95 -14.20
N ALA A 231 17.68 4.34 -12.97
CA ALA A 231 16.77 5.42 -12.65
C ALA A 231 17.32 6.79 -13.07
N GLU A 232 18.62 7.05 -12.85
CA GLU A 232 19.30 8.29 -13.22
C GLU A 232 19.24 8.56 -14.74
N LYS A 233 19.36 7.52 -15.57
CA LYS A 233 19.21 7.64 -17.05
C LYS A 233 17.84 8.15 -17.49
N ILE A 234 16.85 8.07 -16.61
CA ILE A 234 15.46 8.44 -16.87
C ILE A 234 15.06 9.70 -16.08
N GLY A 235 16.02 10.31 -15.38
CA GLY A 235 15.82 11.53 -14.60
C GLY A 235 15.35 11.29 -13.17
N LEU A 236 15.21 10.04 -12.71
CA LEU A 236 14.85 9.72 -11.34
C LEU A 236 16.09 9.61 -10.45
N GLN A 237 16.03 10.17 -9.24
CA GLN A 237 17.10 10.10 -8.25
C GLN A 237 16.62 9.44 -6.97
N LEU A 238 17.42 8.55 -6.40
CA LEU A 238 17.15 7.99 -5.08
C LEU A 238 17.29 9.07 -4.00
N ASN A 239 16.47 8.99 -2.99
CA ASN A 239 16.52 9.84 -1.82
C ASN A 239 17.27 9.11 -0.69
N SER A 240 18.55 9.42 -0.51
CA SER A 240 19.41 8.80 0.50
C SER A 240 18.89 8.96 1.94
N ASP A 241 18.27 10.11 2.26
CA ASP A 241 17.78 10.39 3.61
C ASP A 241 16.59 9.50 3.99
N LYS A 242 15.76 9.12 3.00
CA LYS A 242 14.55 8.33 3.22
C LYS A 242 14.70 6.85 2.87
N THR A 243 15.64 6.51 2.00
CA THR A 243 15.97 5.12 1.70
C THR A 243 16.56 4.47 2.95
N LYS A 244 16.08 3.29 3.35
CA LYS A 244 16.45 2.62 4.59
C LYS A 244 16.63 1.13 4.39
N ALA A 245 17.68 0.58 4.97
CA ALA A 245 17.93 -0.87 5.02
C ALA A 245 17.33 -1.50 6.28
N MET A 246 16.91 -2.75 6.17
CA MET A 246 16.55 -3.60 7.31
C MET A 246 17.10 -5.01 7.12
N VAL A 247 17.60 -5.60 8.20
CA VAL A 247 18.17 -6.95 8.17
C VAL A 247 17.49 -7.83 9.21
N ILE A 248 17.14 -9.03 8.81
CA ILE A 248 16.54 -10.05 9.67
C ILE A 248 17.57 -11.15 9.93
N ASN A 249 17.70 -11.60 11.18
CA ASN A 249 18.63 -12.66 11.61
C ASN A 249 20.08 -12.44 11.17
N ALA A 250 20.58 -11.20 11.27
CA ALA A 250 21.99 -10.91 11.00
C ALA A 250 22.92 -11.84 11.79
N LYS A 251 23.81 -12.56 11.10
CA LYS A 251 24.76 -13.50 11.71
C LYS A 251 26.00 -12.83 12.28
N SER A 252 26.29 -11.61 11.86
CA SER A 252 27.40 -10.80 12.37
C SER A 252 26.91 -9.41 12.76
N ALA A 253 27.63 -8.75 13.68
CA ALA A 253 27.36 -7.34 13.96
C ALA A 253 27.53 -6.55 12.66
N ILE A 254 26.44 -5.93 12.19
CA ILE A 254 26.44 -5.16 10.94
C ILE A 254 27.15 -3.84 11.24
N THR A 255 28.44 -3.80 11.01
CA THR A 255 29.26 -2.58 11.15
C THR A 255 29.34 -1.76 9.87
N THR A 256 28.86 -2.30 8.75
CA THR A 256 28.98 -1.66 7.44
C THR A 256 27.63 -1.20 6.94
N THR A 257 27.45 0.10 6.80
CA THR A 257 26.30 0.74 6.16
C THR A 257 26.27 0.45 4.65
N MET A 258 25.11 0.36 4.05
CA MET A 258 24.98 0.36 2.59
C MET A 258 25.28 1.75 2.05
N VAL A 259 25.77 1.84 0.83
CA VAL A 259 26.18 3.10 0.21
C VAL A 259 25.22 3.44 -0.93
N ILE A 260 24.73 4.68 -0.93
CA ILE A 260 23.93 5.29 -2.00
C ILE A 260 24.64 6.57 -2.41
N ASP A 261 24.61 6.91 -3.70
CA ASP A 261 25.01 8.22 -4.20
C ASP A 261 26.48 8.61 -3.84
N GLY A 262 27.43 7.75 -4.19
CA GLY A 262 28.87 8.09 -4.16
C GLY A 262 29.51 8.26 -2.79
N GLY A 263 28.84 7.85 -1.70
CA GLY A 263 29.43 7.90 -0.35
C GLY A 263 28.47 8.17 0.80
N ASN A 264 27.21 8.50 0.52
CA ASN A 264 26.21 8.62 1.58
C ASN A 264 25.83 7.24 2.11
N SER A 265 26.07 7.01 3.40
CA SER A 265 25.72 5.75 4.04
C SER A 265 24.23 5.64 4.30
N GLU A 266 23.63 4.52 3.88
CA GLU A 266 22.25 4.21 4.17
C GLU A 266 22.06 3.78 5.64
N GLU A 267 21.05 4.35 6.30
CA GLU A 267 20.73 3.99 7.68
C GLU A 267 20.04 2.62 7.75
N THR A 268 20.61 1.72 8.57
CA THR A 268 19.94 0.45 8.92
C THR A 268 18.95 0.70 10.05
N VAL A 269 17.68 0.35 9.83
CA VAL A 269 16.58 0.60 10.76
C VAL A 269 15.97 -0.69 11.30
N ARG A 270 15.48 -0.65 12.54
CA ARG A 270 14.78 -1.78 13.17
C ARG A 270 13.29 -1.81 12.87
N GLN A 271 12.75 -0.72 12.36
CA GLN A 271 11.36 -0.59 11.94
C GLN A 271 11.23 0.40 10.79
N PHE A 272 10.28 0.14 9.91
CA PHE A 272 9.99 1.01 8.77
C PHE A 272 8.48 1.11 8.53
N THR A 273 8.00 2.26 8.03
CA THR A 273 6.59 2.42 7.66
C THR A 273 6.42 2.16 6.17
N TYR A 274 6.00 0.95 5.82
CA TYR A 274 5.74 0.52 4.44
C TYR A 274 4.24 0.60 4.13
N LEU A 275 3.87 1.33 3.09
CA LEU A 275 2.47 1.57 2.69
C LEU A 275 1.55 1.95 3.85
N GLY A 276 2.09 2.75 4.76
CA GLY A 276 1.36 3.23 5.92
C GLY A 276 1.24 2.24 7.07
N SER A 277 1.75 1.01 6.99
CA SER A 277 1.83 0.00 8.06
C SER A 277 3.26 -0.12 8.58
N VAL A 278 3.45 -0.22 9.89
CA VAL A 278 4.79 -0.37 10.47
C VAL A 278 5.20 -1.84 10.43
N VAL A 279 6.34 -2.12 9.81
CA VAL A 279 7.02 -3.42 9.82
C VAL A 279 8.27 -3.33 10.69
N THR A 280 8.64 -4.42 11.37
CA THR A 280 9.76 -4.47 12.31
C THR A 280 10.66 -5.65 12.01
N GLU A 281 11.95 -5.56 12.37
CA GLU A 281 12.90 -6.67 12.29
C GLU A 281 12.45 -7.91 13.09
N LYS A 282 11.62 -7.71 14.12
CA LYS A 282 11.07 -8.78 14.97
C LYS A 282 9.83 -9.45 14.39
N GLY A 283 9.30 -8.93 13.27
CA GLY A 283 8.09 -9.42 12.63
C GLY A 283 6.86 -9.35 13.52
N ASP A 284 6.82 -8.46 14.53
CA ASP A 284 5.65 -8.25 15.37
C ASP A 284 4.65 -7.26 14.75
N ALA A 285 3.39 -7.37 15.13
CA ALA A 285 2.35 -6.42 14.75
C ALA A 285 2.06 -5.39 15.87
N GLU A 286 2.68 -5.53 17.04
CA GLU A 286 2.38 -4.71 18.22
C GLU A 286 2.70 -3.23 17.98
N THR A 287 3.82 -2.96 17.34
CA THR A 287 4.27 -1.59 17.01
C THR A 287 3.27 -0.90 16.07
N ASP A 288 2.82 -1.60 15.02
CA ASP A 288 1.82 -1.05 14.09
C ASP A 288 0.48 -0.79 14.78
N ILE A 289 0.00 -1.74 15.60
CA ILE A 289 -1.23 -1.60 16.39
C ILE A 289 -1.17 -0.39 17.31
N ASN A 290 -0.05 -0.18 18.01
CA ASN A 290 0.14 0.97 18.89
C ASN A 290 0.11 2.29 18.10
N CYS A 291 0.76 2.35 16.94
CA CYS A 291 0.70 3.50 16.04
C CYS A 291 -0.74 3.78 15.57
N ARG A 292 -1.52 2.73 15.26
CA ARG A 292 -2.92 2.86 14.86
C ARG A 292 -3.80 3.36 15.98
N ILE A 293 -3.66 2.82 17.19
CA ILE A 293 -4.36 3.31 18.39
C ILE A 293 -4.04 4.80 18.63
N GLY A 294 -2.78 5.21 18.50
CA GLY A 294 -2.38 6.61 18.64
C GLY A 294 -3.06 7.52 17.61
N LYS A 295 -3.03 7.13 16.31
CA LYS A 295 -3.68 7.89 15.23
C LYS A 295 -5.20 7.96 15.43
N ALA A 296 -5.85 6.84 15.76
CA ALA A 296 -7.29 6.76 16.01
C ALA A 296 -7.70 7.59 17.23
N SER A 297 -6.89 7.57 18.30
CA SER A 297 -7.10 8.38 19.50
C SER A 297 -7.05 9.89 19.19
N ALA A 298 -6.09 10.33 18.37
CA ALA A 298 -5.97 11.73 17.97
C ALA A 298 -7.20 12.21 17.17
N VAL A 299 -7.72 11.35 16.24
CA VAL A 299 -8.95 11.67 15.51
C VAL A 299 -10.15 11.69 16.44
N PHE A 300 -10.27 10.70 17.33
CA PHE A 300 -11.35 10.67 18.32
C PHE A 300 -11.40 11.93 19.19
N GLN A 301 -10.25 12.42 19.64
CA GLN A 301 -10.16 13.66 20.44
C GLN A 301 -10.54 14.90 19.61
N ARG A 302 -10.12 15.00 18.36
CA ARG A 302 -10.52 16.13 17.47
C ARG A 302 -12.04 16.22 17.30
N LEU A 303 -12.74 15.10 17.35
CA LEU A 303 -14.20 15.02 17.20
C LEU A 303 -14.94 15.16 18.54
N HIS A 304 -14.29 15.58 19.64
CA HIS A 304 -14.90 15.61 20.96
C HIS A 304 -16.18 16.48 21.03
N LYS A 305 -16.26 17.58 20.26
CA LYS A 305 -17.46 18.43 20.17
C LYS A 305 -18.67 17.65 19.63
N ILE A 306 -18.44 16.76 18.66
CA ILE A 306 -19.48 15.87 18.09
C ILE A 306 -19.95 14.87 19.15
N TRP A 307 -19.04 14.24 19.88
CA TRP A 307 -19.40 13.27 20.92
C TRP A 307 -20.21 13.90 22.06
N LYS A 308 -19.92 15.14 22.42
CA LYS A 308 -20.63 15.89 23.46
C LYS A 308 -21.98 16.47 23.01
N SER A 309 -22.16 16.77 21.72
CA SER A 309 -23.36 17.39 21.18
C SER A 309 -24.63 16.61 21.55
N THR A 310 -25.68 17.30 21.91
CA THR A 310 -27.03 16.74 22.11
C THR A 310 -27.88 16.77 20.84
N ASN A 311 -27.53 17.64 19.88
CA ASN A 311 -28.25 17.82 18.61
C ASN A 311 -27.95 16.73 17.60
N ILE A 312 -26.92 15.92 17.82
CA ILE A 312 -26.57 14.79 16.94
C ILE A 312 -27.05 13.51 17.61
N ASN A 313 -27.90 12.77 16.91
CA ASN A 313 -28.42 11.50 17.41
C ASN A 313 -27.33 10.42 17.56
N MET A 314 -27.59 9.42 18.41
CA MET A 314 -26.63 8.39 18.75
C MET A 314 -26.22 7.55 17.55
N ALA A 315 -27.16 7.18 16.67
CA ALA A 315 -26.87 6.37 15.48
C ALA A 315 -25.89 7.08 14.55
N THR A 316 -26.03 8.41 14.37
CA THR A 316 -25.09 9.20 13.57
C THR A 316 -23.70 9.27 14.22
N LYS A 317 -23.62 9.44 15.55
CA LYS A 317 -22.33 9.41 16.27
C LYS A 317 -21.60 8.06 16.08
N ILE A 318 -22.32 6.95 16.21
CA ILE A 318 -21.75 5.62 16.00
C ILE A 318 -21.28 5.44 14.53
N LYS A 319 -22.08 5.88 13.54
CA LYS A 319 -21.67 5.87 12.13
C LYS A 319 -20.38 6.67 11.89
N LEU A 320 -20.28 7.88 12.44
CA LEU A 320 -19.07 8.70 12.35
C LEU A 320 -17.88 8.05 13.05
N TYR A 321 -18.08 7.45 14.21
CA TYR A 321 -17.06 6.71 14.93
C TYR A 321 -16.51 5.53 14.10
N MET A 322 -17.39 4.73 13.51
CA MET A 322 -17.00 3.62 12.66
C MET A 322 -16.27 4.07 11.39
N ALA A 323 -16.76 5.11 10.73
CA ALA A 323 -16.21 5.60 9.47
C ALA A 323 -14.86 6.34 9.63
N LEU A 324 -14.65 7.08 10.73
CA LEU A 324 -13.48 7.94 10.89
C LEU A 324 -12.44 7.37 11.86
N VAL A 325 -12.87 6.74 12.94
CA VAL A 325 -11.97 6.26 13.99
C VAL A 325 -11.64 4.78 13.81
N VAL A 326 -12.67 3.92 13.67
CA VAL A 326 -12.46 2.47 13.52
C VAL A 326 -11.84 2.15 12.17
N ALA A 327 -12.24 2.81 11.09
CA ALA A 327 -11.61 2.63 9.78
C ALA A 327 -10.10 2.94 9.81
N LEU A 328 -9.70 4.00 10.51
CA LEU A 328 -8.27 4.33 10.69
C LEU A 328 -7.56 3.32 11.60
N LEU A 329 -8.22 2.86 12.67
CA LEU A 329 -7.69 1.86 13.59
C LEU A 329 -7.44 0.52 12.89
N THR A 330 -8.34 0.11 12.00
CA THR A 330 -8.32 -1.20 11.33
C THR A 330 -7.67 -1.19 9.95
N TYR A 331 -6.96 -0.11 9.58
CA TYR A 331 -6.23 -0.11 8.31
C TYR A 331 -5.15 -1.19 8.29
N ALA A 332 -5.15 -2.05 7.29
CA ALA A 332 -4.26 -3.20 7.12
C ALA A 332 -4.31 -4.23 8.28
N SER A 333 -5.36 -4.21 9.11
CA SER A 333 -5.52 -5.15 10.24
C SER A 333 -5.67 -6.61 9.80
N GLU A 334 -6.11 -6.84 8.57
CA GLU A 334 -6.16 -8.15 7.92
C GLU A 334 -4.78 -8.81 7.76
N THR A 335 -3.70 -8.02 7.85
CA THR A 335 -2.31 -8.49 7.76
C THR A 335 -1.67 -8.78 9.12
N TRP A 336 -2.37 -8.53 10.24
CA TRP A 336 -1.81 -8.72 11.57
C TRP A 336 -1.91 -10.16 12.04
N LYS A 337 -0.83 -10.69 12.61
CA LYS A 337 -0.90 -11.87 13.47
C LYS A 337 -1.61 -11.50 14.77
N GLN A 338 -2.47 -12.39 15.23
CA GLN A 338 -3.30 -12.14 16.41
C GLN A 338 -2.66 -12.73 17.67
N THR A 339 -2.53 -11.90 18.70
CA THR A 339 -2.19 -12.33 20.06
C THR A 339 -3.23 -11.79 21.04
N GLU A 340 -3.47 -12.47 22.15
CA GLU A 340 -4.44 -12.03 23.16
C GLU A 340 -4.12 -10.61 23.66
N LYS A 341 -2.82 -10.32 23.90
CA LYS A 341 -2.35 -9.00 24.33
C LYS A 341 -2.75 -7.88 23.38
N THR A 342 -2.58 -8.11 22.08
CA THR A 342 -2.88 -7.09 21.06
C THR A 342 -4.37 -6.89 20.88
N MET A 343 -5.16 -7.96 20.91
CA MET A 343 -6.62 -7.87 20.80
C MET A 343 -7.21 -7.17 22.02
N HIS A 344 -6.79 -7.53 23.22
CA HIS A 344 -7.22 -6.85 24.44
C HIS A 344 -6.99 -5.33 24.39
N ARG A 345 -5.84 -4.87 23.91
CA ARG A 345 -5.56 -3.42 23.74
C ARG A 345 -6.54 -2.73 22.79
N LEU A 346 -6.88 -3.38 21.69
CA LEU A 346 -7.85 -2.85 20.73
C LEU A 346 -9.26 -2.78 21.32
N ASP A 347 -9.68 -3.82 22.04
CA ASP A 347 -10.98 -3.88 22.73
C ASP A 347 -11.07 -2.81 23.82
N VAL A 348 -10.03 -2.63 24.64
CA VAL A 348 -9.95 -1.57 25.66
C VAL A 348 -10.11 -0.19 25.01
N PHE A 349 -9.42 0.07 23.88
CA PHE A 349 -9.59 1.33 23.17
C PHE A 349 -11.01 1.52 22.64
N HIS A 350 -11.60 0.48 22.04
CA HIS A 350 -12.94 0.49 21.49
C HIS A 350 -14.00 0.75 22.56
N HIS A 351 -13.96 0.00 23.65
CA HIS A 351 -14.88 0.16 24.77
C HIS A 351 -14.78 1.56 25.40
N ARG A 352 -13.56 2.07 25.59
CA ARG A 352 -13.36 3.44 26.11
C ARG A 352 -13.99 4.51 25.22
N CYS A 353 -13.86 4.37 23.89
CA CYS A 353 -14.48 5.28 22.94
C CYS A 353 -16.02 5.21 22.99
N LEU A 354 -16.58 3.99 22.97
CA LEU A 354 -18.02 3.76 23.04
C LEU A 354 -18.63 4.29 24.35
N ARG A 355 -17.99 4.06 25.52
CA ARG A 355 -18.43 4.62 26.81
C ARG A 355 -18.52 6.15 26.76
N LYS A 356 -17.52 6.82 26.13
CA LYS A 356 -17.53 8.28 25.98
C LYS A 356 -18.67 8.76 25.06
N ILE A 357 -18.93 8.05 23.94
CA ILE A 357 -20.01 8.39 23.01
C ILE A 357 -21.39 8.21 23.69
N LEU A 358 -21.58 7.09 24.39
CA LEU A 358 -22.84 6.74 25.09
C LEU A 358 -22.99 7.47 26.43
N LYS A 359 -21.97 8.26 26.85
CA LYS A 359 -21.94 8.98 28.13
C LYS A 359 -22.06 8.07 29.37
N ILE A 360 -21.62 6.81 29.25
CA ILE A 360 -21.62 5.82 30.34
C ILE A 360 -20.46 6.09 31.28
N LYS A 361 -20.77 6.25 32.56
CA LYS A 361 -19.81 6.46 33.64
C LYS A 361 -19.47 5.11 34.31
N TRP A 362 -18.38 5.07 35.07
CA TRP A 362 -17.97 3.87 35.80
C TRP A 362 -19.01 3.45 36.88
N GLN A 363 -19.73 4.40 37.45
CA GLN A 363 -20.79 4.21 38.44
C GLN A 363 -22.02 3.50 37.87
N ASP A 364 -22.20 3.49 36.54
CA ASP A 364 -23.36 2.88 35.91
C ASP A 364 -23.23 1.33 35.86
N HIS A 365 -22.08 0.78 36.23
CA HIS A 365 -21.78 -0.66 36.31
C HIS A 365 -22.13 -1.45 35.04
N VAL A 366 -22.09 -0.80 33.85
CA VAL A 366 -22.41 -1.41 32.56
C VAL A 366 -21.28 -2.33 32.11
N SER A 367 -21.56 -3.60 31.86
CA SER A 367 -20.61 -4.59 31.34
C SER A 367 -20.15 -4.23 29.90
N ASN A 368 -19.02 -4.82 29.44
CA ASN A 368 -18.57 -4.60 28.06
C ASN A 368 -19.53 -5.22 27.04
N GLN A 369 -20.13 -6.35 27.37
CA GLN A 369 -21.13 -7.01 26.52
C GLN A 369 -22.38 -6.13 26.35
N GLU A 370 -22.90 -5.59 27.44
CA GLU A 370 -24.03 -4.66 27.41
C GLU A 370 -23.70 -3.34 26.68
N LEU A 371 -22.47 -2.82 26.87
CA LEU A 371 -21.98 -1.66 26.14
C LEU A 371 -22.04 -1.86 24.63
N LEU A 372 -21.52 -2.99 24.15
CA LEU A 372 -21.52 -3.34 22.71
C LEU A 372 -22.95 -3.50 22.19
N GLN A 373 -23.83 -4.14 22.95
CA GLN A 373 -25.24 -4.31 22.61
C GLN A 373 -25.95 -2.94 22.50
N ARG A 374 -25.77 -2.04 23.47
CA ARG A 374 -26.34 -0.68 23.46
C ARG A 374 -25.80 0.15 22.27
N ALA A 375 -24.54 -0.06 21.92
CA ALA A 375 -23.90 0.61 20.78
C ALA A 375 -24.26 -0.02 19.42
N GLY A 376 -24.85 -1.22 19.40
CA GLY A 376 -25.04 -2.02 18.19
C GLY A 376 -23.71 -2.37 17.50
N GLN A 377 -22.68 -2.66 18.30
CA GLN A 377 -21.32 -2.91 17.79
C GLN A 377 -20.82 -4.29 18.21
N ARG A 378 -19.81 -4.79 17.49
CA ARG A 378 -19.09 -6.06 17.77
C ARG A 378 -17.76 -5.77 18.46
N GLU A 379 -17.14 -6.78 19.04
CA GLU A 379 -15.76 -6.71 19.51
C GLU A 379 -14.80 -6.43 18.34
N MET A 380 -13.67 -5.80 18.65
CA MET A 380 -12.62 -5.53 17.63
C MET A 380 -12.02 -6.82 17.10
N ARG A 381 -11.96 -7.86 17.94
CA ARG A 381 -11.52 -9.20 17.54
C ARG A 381 -12.34 -9.72 16.36
N ASP A 382 -13.66 -9.66 16.45
CA ASP A 382 -14.59 -10.17 15.42
C ASP A 382 -14.52 -9.34 14.14
N ILE A 383 -14.41 -8.02 14.28
CA ILE A 383 -14.26 -7.10 13.15
C ILE A 383 -12.98 -7.42 12.38
N ILE A 384 -11.86 -7.65 13.07
CA ILE A 384 -10.57 -7.95 12.43
C ILE A 384 -10.54 -9.36 11.85
N GLN A 385 -11.16 -10.34 12.52
CA GLN A 385 -11.30 -11.70 12.00
C GLN A 385 -12.10 -11.72 10.69
N ASP A 386 -13.25 -11.04 10.65
CA ASP A 386 -14.07 -10.89 9.45
C ASP A 386 -13.28 -10.28 8.28
N ARG A 387 -12.54 -9.18 8.53
CA ARG A 387 -11.67 -8.57 7.53
C ARG A 387 -10.60 -9.54 7.03
N ARG A 388 -9.94 -10.24 7.94
CA ARG A 388 -8.86 -11.19 7.61
C ARG A 388 -9.37 -12.38 6.80
N LEU A 389 -10.50 -12.99 7.19
CA LEU A 389 -11.10 -14.10 6.44
C LEU A 389 -11.56 -13.67 5.04
N ARG A 390 -12.17 -12.48 4.89
CA ARG A 390 -12.51 -11.92 3.57
C ARG A 390 -11.28 -11.71 2.71
N PHE A 391 -10.20 -11.22 3.31
CA PHE A 391 -8.93 -10.99 2.63
C PHE A 391 -8.25 -12.30 2.23
N VAL A 392 -8.28 -13.32 3.07
CA VAL A 392 -7.78 -14.66 2.75
C VAL A 392 -8.52 -15.25 1.55
N GLY A 393 -9.86 -15.18 1.52
CA GLY A 393 -10.63 -15.60 0.36
C GLY A 393 -10.26 -14.82 -0.92
N HIS A 394 -9.95 -13.52 -0.79
CA HIS A 394 -9.44 -12.75 -1.92
C HIS A 394 -8.07 -13.27 -2.40
N LEU A 395 -7.13 -13.53 -1.49
CA LEU A 395 -5.80 -14.06 -1.83
C LEU A 395 -5.88 -15.43 -2.53
N TYR A 396 -6.75 -16.34 -2.07
CA TYR A 396 -6.92 -17.65 -2.71
C TYR A 396 -7.47 -17.57 -4.14
N ARG A 397 -8.20 -16.53 -4.51
CA ARG A 397 -8.67 -16.26 -5.87
C ARG A 397 -7.65 -15.57 -6.77
N ARG A 398 -6.50 -15.16 -6.22
CA ARG A 398 -5.42 -14.55 -7.02
C ARG A 398 -4.66 -15.65 -7.80
N PRO A 399 -4.13 -15.33 -8.99
CA PRO A 399 -3.27 -16.25 -9.73
C PRO A 399 -2.00 -16.57 -8.93
N LEU A 400 -1.43 -17.75 -9.15
CA LEU A 400 -0.20 -18.19 -8.47
C LEU A 400 1.01 -17.29 -8.78
N SER A 401 1.00 -16.57 -9.89
CA SER A 401 2.02 -15.57 -10.23
C SER A 401 1.98 -14.35 -9.30
N CYS A 402 0.87 -14.11 -8.56
CA CYS A 402 0.77 -13.00 -7.62
C CYS A 402 1.63 -13.27 -6.37
N PRO A 403 2.57 -12.36 -6.01
CA PRO A 403 3.41 -12.54 -4.82
C PRO A 403 2.62 -12.80 -3.53
N ALA A 404 1.50 -12.10 -3.32
CA ALA A 404 0.66 -12.29 -2.15
C ALA A 404 0.01 -13.68 -2.07
N ARG A 405 -0.33 -14.31 -3.22
CA ARG A 405 -0.85 -15.67 -3.29
C ARG A 405 0.23 -16.69 -2.95
N THR A 406 1.41 -16.54 -3.55
CA THR A 406 2.58 -17.38 -3.27
C THR A 406 3.01 -17.27 -1.81
N ALA A 407 2.99 -16.05 -1.24
CA ALA A 407 3.33 -15.80 0.16
C ALA A 407 2.48 -16.59 1.17
N LEU A 408 1.30 -17.10 0.80
CA LEU A 408 0.49 -17.95 1.68
C LEU A 408 1.22 -19.23 2.13
N ASN A 409 2.00 -19.83 1.22
CA ASN A 409 2.65 -21.12 1.45
C ASN A 409 4.18 -21.08 1.36
N TRP A 410 4.75 -19.94 0.92
CA TRP A 410 6.19 -19.81 0.75
C TRP A 410 6.98 -20.06 2.05
N VAL A 411 8.07 -20.79 1.94
CA VAL A 411 9.07 -20.98 3.00
C VAL A 411 10.47 -20.77 2.42
N PRO A 412 11.43 -20.27 3.20
CA PRO A 412 12.81 -20.14 2.73
C PRO A 412 13.36 -21.50 2.30
N ARG A 413 14.15 -21.51 1.21
CA ARG A 413 14.78 -22.74 0.68
C ARG A 413 15.78 -23.34 1.66
N HIS A 414 16.44 -22.49 2.45
CA HIS A 414 17.47 -22.86 3.42
C HIS A 414 17.02 -22.45 4.83
N GLY A 415 17.69 -23.05 5.83
CA GLY A 415 17.38 -22.77 7.23
C GLY A 415 16.60 -23.89 7.90
N ARG A 416 16.53 -23.84 9.22
CA ARG A 416 15.81 -24.81 10.05
C ARG A 416 15.04 -24.09 11.15
N ARG A 417 13.89 -24.62 11.47
CA ARG A 417 13.13 -24.12 12.62
C ARG A 417 13.93 -24.32 13.92
N GLY A 418 13.91 -23.30 14.76
CA GLY A 418 14.43 -23.41 16.12
C GLY A 418 13.67 -24.46 16.94
N ARG A 419 14.33 -25.01 17.96
CA ARG A 419 13.68 -25.90 18.93
C ARG A 419 12.71 -25.11 19.82
N GLY A 420 11.66 -25.77 20.31
CA GLY A 420 10.67 -25.20 21.23
C GLY A 420 9.33 -24.86 20.60
N ARG A 421 8.46 -24.17 21.36
CA ARG A 421 7.10 -23.80 20.92
C ARG A 421 7.18 -22.82 19.73
N PRO A 422 6.52 -23.14 18.61
CA PRO A 422 6.51 -22.24 17.44
C PRO A 422 5.90 -20.88 17.79
N ARG A 423 6.51 -19.80 17.27
CA ARG A 423 5.99 -18.43 17.43
C ARG A 423 4.64 -18.29 16.72
N MET A 424 3.77 -17.43 17.24
CA MET A 424 2.55 -17.07 16.53
C MET A 424 2.92 -16.31 15.24
N THR A 425 2.35 -16.74 14.13
CA THR A 425 2.51 -16.12 12.80
C THR A 425 1.13 -15.76 12.23
N TRP A 426 1.11 -14.94 11.19
CA TRP A 426 -0.12 -14.63 10.46
C TRP A 426 -0.77 -15.91 9.91
N ARG A 427 0.00 -16.84 9.35
CA ARG A 427 -0.50 -18.11 8.82
C ARG A 427 -1.16 -18.98 9.91
N ARG A 428 -0.58 -19.03 11.13
CA ARG A 428 -1.20 -19.75 12.25
C ARG A 428 -2.47 -19.09 12.73
N THR A 429 -2.53 -17.75 12.65
CA THR A 429 -3.76 -17.02 12.93
C THR A 429 -4.84 -17.39 11.92
N ILE A 430 -4.52 -17.42 10.61
CA ILE A 430 -5.46 -17.86 9.57
C ILE A 430 -5.93 -19.28 9.79
N LYS A 431 -5.01 -20.20 10.05
CA LYS A 431 -5.36 -21.61 10.31
C LYS A 431 -6.41 -21.72 11.41
N ARG A 432 -6.20 -21.03 12.53
CA ARG A 432 -7.15 -21.02 13.67
C ARG A 432 -8.50 -20.38 13.28
N ASP A 433 -8.49 -19.29 12.50
CA ASP A 433 -9.72 -18.64 12.06
C ASP A 433 -10.52 -19.53 11.10
N VAL A 434 -9.85 -20.25 10.21
CA VAL A 434 -10.46 -21.18 9.25
C VAL A 434 -11.01 -22.43 9.96
N GLU A 435 -10.33 -22.95 10.98
CA GLU A 435 -10.83 -24.07 11.79
C GLU A 435 -12.21 -23.75 12.40
N GLN A 436 -12.48 -22.49 12.73
CA GLN A 436 -13.79 -22.04 13.23
C GLN A 436 -14.87 -21.96 12.13
N MET A 437 -14.51 -22.02 10.86
CA MET A 437 -15.47 -21.96 9.75
C MET A 437 -16.21 -23.29 9.49
N ASN A 438 -15.76 -24.40 10.09
CA ASN A 438 -16.33 -25.74 9.90
C ASN A 438 -16.56 -26.09 8.43
N LEU A 439 -15.47 -26.07 7.62
CA LEU A 439 -15.53 -26.34 6.17
C LEU A 439 -15.83 -27.80 5.81
N GLY A 440 -15.88 -28.73 6.78
CA GLY A 440 -15.99 -30.16 6.54
C GLY A 440 -14.75 -30.69 5.82
N GLU A 441 -14.95 -31.53 4.81
CA GLU A 441 -13.86 -32.10 3.98
C GLU A 441 -13.32 -31.16 2.90
N MET A 442 -13.94 -29.98 2.73
CA MET A 442 -13.56 -29.02 1.68
C MET A 442 -12.28 -28.29 2.03
N SER A 443 -11.37 -28.15 1.04
CA SER A 443 -10.19 -27.31 1.21
C SER A 443 -10.57 -25.82 1.31
N VAL A 444 -9.72 -25.05 1.99
CA VAL A 444 -9.88 -23.58 2.07
C VAL A 444 -9.85 -22.95 0.69
N GLU A 445 -9.01 -23.48 -0.20
CA GLU A 445 -8.85 -23.00 -1.55
C GLU A 445 -10.13 -23.19 -2.38
N ASP A 446 -10.71 -24.39 -2.36
CA ASP A 446 -11.96 -24.69 -3.06
C ASP A 446 -13.13 -23.87 -2.52
N ALA A 447 -13.24 -23.76 -1.19
CA ALA A 447 -14.27 -22.94 -0.55
C ALA A 447 -14.15 -21.46 -0.94
N ALA A 448 -12.93 -20.96 -1.13
CA ALA A 448 -12.67 -19.56 -1.46
C ALA A 448 -12.96 -19.21 -2.92
N GLN A 449 -12.99 -20.17 -3.85
CA GLN A 449 -13.27 -19.91 -5.27
C GLN A 449 -14.68 -19.34 -5.46
N ASP A 450 -15.68 -19.87 -4.79
CA ASP A 450 -17.03 -19.30 -4.77
C ASP A 450 -17.10 -18.11 -3.79
N ARG A 451 -17.12 -16.90 -4.36
CA ARG A 451 -17.16 -15.65 -3.58
C ARG A 451 -18.41 -15.52 -2.72
N SER A 452 -19.56 -16.00 -3.18
CA SER A 452 -20.85 -15.93 -2.47
C SER A 452 -20.87 -16.88 -1.28
N ARG A 453 -20.44 -18.12 -1.53
CA ARG A 453 -20.30 -19.14 -0.50
C ARG A 453 -19.31 -18.70 0.58
N TRP A 454 -18.12 -18.20 0.16
CA TRP A 454 -17.10 -17.70 1.11
C TRP A 454 -17.64 -16.59 2.01
N ARG A 455 -18.37 -15.62 1.43
CA ARG A 455 -19.00 -14.53 2.22
C ARG A 455 -19.99 -15.07 3.25
N SER A 456 -20.82 -16.06 2.89
CA SER A 456 -21.78 -16.67 3.78
C SER A 456 -21.08 -17.41 4.94
N LEU A 457 -20.00 -18.14 4.66
CA LEU A 457 -19.18 -18.81 5.66
C LEU A 457 -18.56 -17.81 6.64
N VAL A 458 -17.94 -16.73 6.14
CA VAL A 458 -17.38 -15.67 6.97
C VAL A 458 -18.43 -15.02 7.85
N ALA A 459 -19.62 -14.73 7.30
CA ALA A 459 -20.72 -14.11 8.07
C ALA A 459 -21.17 -15.00 9.24
N ARG A 460 -21.24 -16.33 9.08
CA ARG A 460 -21.57 -17.27 10.14
C ARG A 460 -20.57 -17.25 11.30
N CYS A 461 -19.27 -17.21 10.99
CA CYS A 461 -18.22 -17.09 12.00
C CYS A 461 -18.32 -15.78 12.80
N SER A 462 -18.68 -14.70 12.12
CA SER A 462 -18.73 -13.35 12.72
C SER A 462 -19.98 -13.10 13.57
N SER A 463 -21.05 -13.89 13.39
CA SER A 463 -22.34 -13.69 14.08
C SER A 463 -22.45 -14.46 15.40
N GLY A 464 -21.44 -15.21 15.82
CA GLY A 464 -21.46 -16.00 17.05
C GLY A 464 -22.48 -17.16 17.06
N THR A 465 -23.15 -17.44 15.93
CA THR A 465 -24.16 -18.50 15.80
C THR A 465 -23.57 -19.85 15.35
N GLY A 466 -22.26 -19.96 15.37
CA GLY A 466 -21.54 -21.21 15.05
C GLY A 466 -20.99 -21.89 16.26
N GLY A 467 -21.81 -22.69 16.93
CA GLY A 467 -21.29 -23.65 17.90
C GLY A 467 -22.02 -23.71 19.20
N THR A 468 -23.13 -24.45 19.25
CA THR A 468 -23.47 -25.25 20.42
C THR A 468 -22.22 -26.05 20.80
N LYS A 469 -21.64 -25.72 21.95
CA LYS A 469 -20.69 -26.64 22.61
C LYS A 469 -21.45 -27.94 22.87
N CYS A 470 -21.12 -29.01 22.17
CA CYS A 470 -21.25 -30.38 22.66
C CYS A 470 -19.98 -30.75 23.40
#